data_a211aa5e3dbac51d640eaecc6a5d9c0a
#
_entry.id   a211aa5e3dbac51d640eaecc6a5d9c0a
#
_cell.length_a   1.000
_cell.length_b   1.000
_cell.length_c   1.000
_cell.angle_alpha   90.00
_cell.angle_beta   90.00
_cell.angle_gamma   90.00
#
_symmetry.space_group_name_H-M   'P 1'
#
loop_
_entity.id
_entity.type
_entity.pdbx_description
1 polymer ?
#
loop_
_entity_poly.entity_id
_entity_poly.type
_entity_poly.pdbx_seq_one_letter_code
_entity_poly.pdbx_strand_id
1 'polypeptide(L)'
;MLSAMEKQSTYFYFSYGSNMLKERIQINDINAKPYAAARLDDYRLDFNYRSLRWMGAVATIVESPGSHLWGVVWIKENNTITALDNQEGVHQGIYRPLSVQVVTLDGETLICRCYQQTREWEIDRRPSTVYKNVMIRGAKENGVPEHYVKNNLETIEDNGYNGEVQVKMDLLQKT
;
A
#
# COMPACT_ATOMS: atom_id res chain seq x y z
N MET A 1 -32.89 -5.67 -4.31
CA MET A 1 -32.46 -5.06 -3.03
C MET A 1 -31.55 -6.06 -2.32
N LEU A 2 -30.24 -5.80 -2.30
CA LEU A 2 -29.31 -6.55 -1.46
C LEU A 2 -29.67 -6.27 0.00
N SER A 3 -29.77 -7.32 0.82
CA SER A 3 -30.15 -7.19 2.22
C SER A 3 -29.11 -6.38 3.00
N ALA A 4 -29.50 -5.76 4.11
CA ALA A 4 -28.59 -5.02 4.99
C ALA A 4 -27.39 -5.88 5.49
N MET A 5 -27.53 -7.21 5.49
CA MET A 5 -26.47 -8.16 5.84
C MET A 5 -25.38 -8.27 4.74
N GLU A 6 -25.74 -8.08 3.46
CA GLU A 6 -24.78 -8.16 2.36
C GLU A 6 -23.93 -6.88 2.24
N LYS A 7 -24.43 -5.73 2.70
CA LYS A 7 -23.68 -4.46 2.76
C LYS A 7 -22.57 -4.45 3.82
N GLN A 8 -22.59 -5.36 4.79
CA GLN A 8 -21.58 -5.46 5.86
C GLN A 8 -20.48 -6.50 5.57
N SER A 9 -20.52 -7.16 4.41
CA SER A 9 -19.59 -8.27 4.09
C SER A 9 -18.24 -7.82 3.57
N THR A 10 -18.08 -6.54 3.24
CA THR A 10 -16.85 -5.98 2.66
C THR A 10 -16.37 -4.75 3.42
N TYR A 11 -15.09 -4.44 3.22
CA TYR A 11 -14.47 -3.21 3.74
C TYR A 11 -13.57 -2.59 2.68
N PHE A 12 -13.23 -1.32 2.85
CA PHE A 12 -12.23 -0.62 2.05
C PHE A 12 -10.88 -0.74 2.72
N TYR A 13 -9.87 -1.09 1.92
CA TYR A 13 -8.47 -1.10 2.30
C TYR A 13 -7.70 -0.09 1.45
N PHE A 14 -7.01 0.85 2.09
CA PHE A 14 -6.16 1.83 1.43
C PHE A 14 -4.71 1.35 1.43
N SER A 15 -4.17 1.12 0.25
CA SER A 15 -2.78 0.74 0.05
C SER A 15 -1.97 1.87 -0.59
N TYR A 16 -0.79 2.10 -0.08
CA TYR A 16 0.12 3.15 -0.57
C TYR A 16 1.49 2.60 -0.97
N GLY A 17 1.75 1.34 -0.70
CA GLY A 17 3.00 0.62 -0.96
C GLY A 17 2.86 -0.46 -2.03
N SER A 18 3.46 -1.63 -1.82
CA SER A 18 3.47 -2.72 -2.81
C SER A 18 2.08 -3.27 -3.15
N ASN A 19 1.13 -3.21 -2.21
CA ASN A 19 -0.25 -3.67 -2.43
C ASN A 19 -1.06 -2.75 -3.37
N MET A 20 -0.49 -1.68 -3.88
CA MET A 20 -1.10 -0.94 -4.98
C MET A 20 -1.14 -1.75 -6.28
N LEU A 21 -0.26 -2.72 -6.45
CA LEU A 21 -0.22 -3.58 -7.63
C LEU A 21 -1.17 -4.76 -7.45
N LYS A 22 -2.09 -4.95 -8.40
CA LYS A 22 -3.11 -6.01 -8.37
C LYS A 22 -2.49 -7.40 -8.20
N GLU A 23 -1.46 -7.71 -8.97
CA GLU A 23 -0.78 -9.01 -8.88
C GLU A 23 -0.20 -9.26 -7.49
N ARG A 24 0.30 -8.20 -6.84
CA ARG A 24 0.86 -8.31 -5.49
C ARG A 24 -0.21 -8.54 -4.44
N ILE A 25 -1.27 -7.76 -4.43
CA ILE A 25 -2.34 -7.92 -3.43
C ILE A 25 -3.06 -9.26 -3.60
N GLN A 26 -3.22 -9.72 -4.83
CA GLN A 26 -3.92 -10.99 -5.13
C GLN A 26 -3.11 -12.24 -4.82
N ILE A 27 -1.83 -12.15 -4.48
CA ILE A 27 -1.07 -13.29 -3.94
C ILE A 27 -1.75 -13.86 -2.70
N ASN A 28 -2.26 -13.00 -1.82
CA ASN A 28 -2.87 -13.40 -0.55
C ASN A 28 -4.40 -13.27 -0.55
N ASP A 29 -4.96 -12.54 -1.49
CA ASP A 29 -6.40 -12.32 -1.61
C ASP A 29 -6.82 -12.16 -3.08
N ILE A 30 -7.11 -13.28 -3.71
CA ILE A 30 -7.51 -13.31 -5.13
C ILE A 30 -8.80 -12.53 -5.40
N ASN A 31 -9.62 -12.31 -4.38
CA ASN A 31 -10.90 -11.61 -4.50
C ASN A 31 -10.79 -10.10 -4.25
N ALA A 32 -9.62 -9.58 -3.89
CA ALA A 32 -9.43 -8.15 -3.77
C ALA A 32 -9.71 -7.45 -5.11
N LYS A 33 -10.56 -6.43 -5.08
CA LYS A 33 -10.96 -5.68 -6.28
C LYS A 33 -10.53 -4.22 -6.16
N PRO A 34 -9.90 -3.65 -7.20
CA PRO A 34 -9.58 -2.24 -7.19
C PRO A 34 -10.87 -1.41 -7.23
N TYR A 35 -10.94 -0.37 -6.42
CA TYR A 35 -12.09 0.54 -6.36
C TYR A 35 -11.75 1.90 -6.96
N ALA A 36 -10.74 2.58 -6.42
CA ALA A 36 -10.36 3.91 -6.88
C ALA A 36 -8.95 4.30 -6.42
N ALA A 37 -8.28 5.17 -7.16
CA ALA A 37 -7.19 5.97 -6.64
C ALA A 37 -7.75 7.00 -5.66
N ALA A 38 -7.06 7.25 -4.56
CA ALA A 38 -7.50 8.17 -3.54
C ALA A 38 -6.34 8.88 -2.84
N ARG A 39 -6.64 10.05 -2.26
CA ARG A 39 -5.70 10.89 -1.53
C ARG A 39 -5.95 10.80 -0.03
N LEU A 40 -4.90 10.61 0.73
CA LEU A 40 -4.88 10.72 2.19
C LEU A 40 -4.21 12.03 2.58
N ASP A 41 -4.96 12.93 3.21
CA ASP A 41 -4.47 14.21 3.68
C ASP A 41 -3.85 14.11 5.09
N ASP A 42 -2.94 15.03 5.38
CA ASP A 42 -2.24 15.18 6.67
C ASP A 42 -1.31 14.01 7.03
N TYR A 43 -0.92 13.26 6.03
CA TYR A 43 0.10 12.22 6.11
C TYR A 43 1.09 12.38 4.97
N ARG A 44 2.29 11.84 5.14
CA ARG A 44 3.30 11.70 4.09
C ARG A 44 3.76 10.26 3.96
N LEU A 45 4.22 9.90 2.79
CA LEU A 45 4.88 8.62 2.54
C LEU A 45 6.30 8.65 3.13
N ASP A 46 6.69 7.57 3.78
CA ASP A 46 8.05 7.32 4.22
C ASP A 46 8.37 5.84 4.11
N PHE A 47 9.58 5.46 4.43
CA PHE A 47 10.05 4.08 4.41
C PHE A 47 10.77 3.77 5.71
N ASN A 48 10.57 2.56 6.21
CA ASN A 48 11.25 2.05 7.39
C ASN A 48 11.18 0.54 7.39
N TYR A 49 11.73 -0.12 8.38
CA TYR A 49 11.74 -1.56 8.53
C TYR A 49 12.31 -2.28 7.29
N ARG A 50 13.56 -2.72 7.40
CA ARG A 50 14.20 -3.49 6.33
C ARG A 50 13.59 -4.89 6.24
N SER A 51 12.90 -5.14 5.15
CA SER A 51 12.31 -6.43 4.83
C SER A 51 13.29 -7.27 4.03
N LEU A 52 13.60 -8.47 4.53
CA LEU A 52 14.40 -9.44 3.76
C LEU A 52 13.63 -9.97 2.54
N ARG A 53 12.31 -9.95 2.61
CA ARG A 53 11.45 -10.36 1.49
C ARG A 53 11.53 -9.40 0.31
N TRP A 54 11.85 -8.12 0.57
CA TRP A 54 11.95 -7.07 -0.43
C TRP A 54 13.36 -6.54 -0.61
N MET A 55 14.31 -6.98 0.22
CA MET A 55 15.71 -6.55 0.19
C MET A 55 15.90 -5.05 0.35
N GLY A 56 15.07 -4.43 1.18
CA GLY A 56 15.13 -3.02 1.49
C GLY A 56 14.01 -2.59 2.42
N ALA A 57 13.97 -1.30 2.74
CA ALA A 57 12.92 -0.73 3.57
C ALA A 57 11.57 -0.75 2.83
N VAL A 58 10.49 -0.92 3.58
CA VAL A 58 9.13 -0.94 3.03
C VAL A 58 8.35 0.29 3.46
N ALA A 59 7.30 0.61 2.69
CA ALA A 59 6.54 1.84 2.86
C ALA A 59 5.78 1.90 4.18
N THR A 60 5.69 3.11 4.71
CA THR A 60 4.83 3.50 5.82
C THR A 60 4.27 4.90 5.58
N ILE A 61 3.36 5.33 6.43
CA ILE A 61 2.87 6.71 6.46
C ILE A 61 3.21 7.34 7.80
N VAL A 62 3.42 8.66 7.78
CA VAL A 62 3.74 9.46 8.96
C VAL A 62 2.82 10.66 9.00
N GLU A 63 2.26 10.96 10.17
CA GLU A 63 1.48 12.18 10.34
C GLU A 63 2.30 13.40 9.95
N SER A 64 1.73 14.22 9.07
CA SER A 64 2.38 15.41 8.53
C SER A 64 1.31 16.42 8.11
N PRO A 65 0.90 17.33 9.04
CA PRO A 65 -0.13 18.31 8.74
C PRO A 65 0.18 19.12 7.49
N GLY A 66 -0.78 19.25 6.58
CA GLY A 66 -0.63 19.94 5.31
C GLY A 66 0.00 19.14 4.18
N SER A 67 0.56 17.95 4.47
CA SER A 67 1.04 17.02 3.44
C SER A 67 -0.09 16.10 2.97
N HIS A 68 0.14 15.39 1.88
CA HIS A 68 -0.76 14.34 1.41
C HIS A 68 0.01 13.27 0.61
N LEU A 69 -0.60 12.11 0.49
CA LEU A 69 -0.11 11.05 -0.40
C LEU A 69 -1.29 10.43 -1.14
N TRP A 70 -0.98 9.76 -2.24
CA TRP A 70 -1.93 9.01 -3.03
C TRP A 70 -1.70 7.51 -2.88
N GLY A 71 -2.78 6.76 -3.01
CA GLY A 71 -2.77 5.32 -3.00
C GLY A 71 -3.97 4.74 -3.73
N VAL A 72 -4.20 3.46 -3.51
CA VAL A 72 -5.28 2.69 -4.15
C VAL A 72 -6.19 2.13 -3.08
N VAL A 73 -7.49 2.35 -3.25
CA VAL A 73 -8.53 1.74 -2.41
C VAL A 73 -8.96 0.42 -3.04
N TRP A 74 -8.97 -0.63 -2.23
CA TRP A 74 -9.42 -1.96 -2.59
C TRP A 74 -10.68 -2.32 -1.82
N ILE A 75 -11.61 -3.04 -2.48
CA ILE A 75 -12.72 -3.71 -1.81
C ILE A 75 -12.24 -5.11 -1.44
N LYS A 76 -12.34 -5.45 -0.16
CA LYS A 76 -11.98 -6.75 0.38
C LYS A 76 -13.11 -7.33 1.21
N GLU A 77 -13.19 -8.66 1.29
CA GLU A 77 -14.18 -9.34 2.11
C GLU A 77 -13.77 -9.30 3.60
N ASN A 78 -14.73 -9.12 4.50
CA ASN A 78 -14.49 -9.00 5.95
C ASN A 78 -13.73 -10.20 6.53
N ASN A 79 -13.93 -11.40 5.99
CA ASN A 79 -13.22 -12.60 6.43
C ASN A 79 -11.72 -12.59 6.12
N THR A 80 -11.23 -11.60 5.36
CA THR A 80 -9.81 -11.46 5.00
C THR A 80 -9.06 -10.51 5.93
N ILE A 81 -9.71 -9.86 6.90
CA ILE A 81 -9.06 -8.88 7.81
C ILE A 81 -7.94 -9.55 8.61
N THR A 82 -8.19 -10.72 9.19
CA THR A 82 -7.18 -11.44 9.98
C THR A 82 -5.97 -11.83 9.13
N ALA A 83 -6.19 -12.30 7.90
CA ALA A 83 -5.11 -12.64 6.98
C ALA A 83 -4.28 -11.41 6.59
N LEU A 84 -4.93 -10.26 6.36
CA LEU A 84 -4.25 -9.00 6.07
C LEU A 84 -3.43 -8.52 7.28
N ASP A 85 -4.00 -8.56 8.49
CA ASP A 85 -3.28 -8.21 9.71
C ASP A 85 -2.04 -9.11 9.91
N ASN A 86 -2.14 -10.39 9.60
CA ASN A 86 -1.00 -11.32 9.66
C ASN A 86 0.06 -10.99 8.60
N GLN A 87 -0.35 -10.66 7.38
CA GLN A 87 0.57 -10.23 6.31
C GLN A 87 1.34 -8.98 6.72
N GLU A 88 0.68 -8.02 7.36
CA GLU A 88 1.30 -6.77 7.82
C GLU A 88 2.09 -6.94 9.13
N GLY A 89 2.08 -8.12 9.71
CA GLY A 89 2.82 -8.39 10.94
C GLY A 89 2.29 -7.63 12.17
N VAL A 90 0.97 -7.41 12.25
CA VAL A 90 0.34 -6.70 13.37
C VAL A 90 0.68 -7.37 14.71
N HIS A 91 0.61 -8.70 14.77
CA HIS A 91 0.95 -9.46 15.99
C HIS A 91 2.44 -9.46 16.33
N GLN A 92 3.29 -9.12 15.37
CA GLN A 92 4.75 -9.01 15.52
C GLN A 92 5.19 -7.57 15.82
N GLY A 93 4.24 -6.64 15.94
CA GLY A 93 4.53 -5.23 16.17
C GLY A 93 5.26 -4.53 15.02
N ILE A 94 5.05 -4.97 13.78
CA ILE A 94 5.63 -4.32 12.59
C ILE A 94 4.72 -3.19 12.12
N TYR A 95 3.43 -3.46 11.97
CA TYR A 95 2.41 -2.48 11.61
C TYR A 95 1.26 -2.47 12.61
N ARG A 96 0.59 -1.33 12.73
CA ARG A 96 -0.70 -1.21 13.43
C ARG A 96 -1.81 -0.83 12.45
N PRO A 97 -3.02 -1.37 12.62
CA PRO A 97 -4.16 -0.93 11.81
C PRO A 97 -4.65 0.45 12.22
N LEU A 98 -5.03 1.24 11.22
CA LEU A 98 -5.66 2.55 11.37
C LEU A 98 -6.96 2.57 10.59
N SER A 99 -7.88 3.42 11.01
CA SER A 99 -9.01 3.85 10.20
C SER A 99 -8.70 5.25 9.67
N VAL A 100 -8.66 5.41 8.36
CA VAL A 100 -8.33 6.69 7.72
C VAL A 100 -9.44 7.12 6.77
N GLN A 101 -9.57 8.43 6.60
CA GLN A 101 -10.49 9.02 5.64
C GLN A 101 -9.71 9.45 4.40
N VAL A 102 -10.10 8.94 3.24
CA VAL A 102 -9.47 9.28 1.95
C VAL A 102 -10.50 9.90 1.01
N VAL A 103 -10.01 10.64 0.01
CA VAL A 103 -10.86 11.28 -1.00
C VAL A 103 -10.47 10.76 -2.37
N THR A 104 -11.43 10.21 -3.12
CA THR A 104 -11.20 9.73 -4.49
C THR A 104 -11.05 10.89 -5.47
N LEU A 105 -10.60 10.60 -6.70
CA LEU A 105 -10.52 11.59 -7.78
C LEU A 105 -11.87 12.26 -8.07
N ASP A 106 -12.97 11.53 -7.89
CA ASP A 106 -14.34 12.05 -8.08
C ASP A 106 -14.88 12.82 -6.88
N GLY A 107 -14.09 12.96 -5.81
CA GLY A 107 -14.48 13.69 -4.60
C GLY A 107 -15.27 12.85 -3.58
N GLU A 108 -15.39 11.53 -3.77
CA GLU A 108 -16.02 10.64 -2.81
C GLU A 108 -15.13 10.45 -1.59
N THR A 109 -15.70 10.61 -0.40
CA THR A 109 -15.01 10.37 0.87
C THR A 109 -15.25 8.94 1.31
N LEU A 110 -14.18 8.20 1.60
CA LEU A 110 -14.21 6.81 2.04
C LEU A 110 -13.48 6.63 3.36
N ILE A 111 -14.02 5.78 4.22
CA ILE A 111 -13.34 5.32 5.43
C ILE A 111 -12.68 3.98 5.12
N CYS A 112 -11.38 3.93 5.27
CA CYS A 112 -10.57 2.77 4.87
C CYS A 112 -9.75 2.24 6.03
N ARG A 113 -9.56 0.92 6.06
CA ARG A 113 -8.51 0.30 6.84
C ARG A 113 -7.16 0.60 6.19
N CYS A 114 -6.18 0.95 6.99
CA CYS A 114 -4.82 1.28 6.57
C CYS A 114 -3.83 0.78 7.62
N TYR A 115 -2.55 0.71 7.28
CA TYR A 115 -1.52 0.21 8.20
C TYR A 115 -0.38 1.21 8.29
N GLN A 116 0.14 1.37 9.51
CA GLN A 116 1.28 2.25 9.80
C GLN A 116 2.32 1.45 10.58
N GLN A 117 3.59 1.59 10.22
CA GLN A 117 4.67 0.94 10.96
C GLN A 117 4.80 1.50 12.37
N THR A 118 5.20 0.61 13.29
CA THR A 118 5.37 0.93 14.71
C THR A 118 6.82 0.72 15.20
N ARG A 119 7.72 0.30 14.31
CA ARG A 119 9.12 0.08 14.61
C ARG A 119 9.90 1.38 14.74
N GLU A 120 10.96 1.35 15.53
CA GLU A 120 11.93 2.45 15.59
C GLU A 120 12.54 2.72 14.22
N TRP A 121 12.93 3.97 13.97
CA TRP A 121 13.51 4.37 12.70
C TRP A 121 14.89 3.76 12.49
N GLU A 122 15.09 3.14 11.33
CA GLU A 122 16.37 2.62 10.89
C GLU A 122 17.22 3.73 10.27
N ILE A 123 18.56 3.48 10.22
CA ILE A 123 19.50 4.45 9.62
C ILE A 123 19.35 4.44 8.09
N ASP A 124 19.36 3.28 7.46
CA ASP A 124 19.11 3.15 6.02
C ASP A 124 17.65 2.78 5.76
N ARG A 125 16.89 3.75 5.27
CA ARG A 125 15.46 3.63 5.00
C ARG A 125 15.14 3.61 3.51
N ARG A 126 16.12 3.25 2.68
CA ARG A 126 15.90 3.17 1.23
C ARG A 126 15.21 1.86 0.87
N PRO A 127 14.15 1.91 0.06
CA PRO A 127 13.57 0.69 -0.52
C PRO A 127 14.52 0.07 -1.54
N SER A 128 14.29 -1.20 -1.88
CA SER A 128 14.95 -1.79 -3.06
C SER A 128 14.37 -1.20 -4.35
N THR A 129 15.12 -1.25 -5.43
CA THR A 129 14.64 -0.87 -6.76
C THR A 129 13.44 -1.70 -7.16
N VAL A 130 13.44 -3.00 -6.83
CA VAL A 130 12.31 -3.91 -7.08
C VAL A 130 11.04 -3.41 -6.39
N TYR A 131 11.12 -3.07 -5.10
CA TYR A 131 9.97 -2.59 -4.33
C TYR A 131 9.43 -1.28 -4.89
N LYS A 132 10.31 -0.32 -5.15
CA LYS A 132 9.97 0.95 -5.77
C LYS A 132 9.24 0.77 -7.10
N ASN A 133 9.74 -0.12 -7.96
CA ASN A 133 9.12 -0.39 -9.26
C ASN A 133 7.74 -1.02 -9.12
N VAL A 134 7.52 -1.88 -8.13
CA VAL A 134 6.19 -2.43 -7.82
C VAL A 134 5.21 -1.31 -7.43
N MET A 135 5.63 -0.39 -6.57
CA MET A 135 4.81 0.76 -6.19
C MET A 135 4.42 1.61 -7.41
N ILE A 136 5.39 1.95 -8.25
CA ILE A 136 5.17 2.77 -9.45
C ILE A 136 4.19 2.07 -10.41
N ARG A 137 4.38 0.78 -10.66
CA ARG A 137 3.49 0.00 -11.53
C ARG A 137 2.07 -0.05 -10.98
N GLY A 138 1.91 -0.32 -9.69
CA GLY A 138 0.60 -0.37 -9.04
C GLY A 138 -0.11 0.98 -9.08
N ALA A 139 0.60 2.06 -8.84
CA ALA A 139 0.07 3.41 -8.92
C ALA A 139 -0.41 3.75 -10.35
N LYS A 140 0.41 3.49 -11.36
CA LYS A 140 0.06 3.71 -12.77
C LYS A 140 -1.14 2.87 -13.22
N GLU A 141 -1.14 1.60 -12.88
CA GLU A 141 -2.19 0.65 -13.23
C GLU A 141 -3.57 1.09 -12.71
N ASN A 142 -3.62 1.69 -11.54
CA ASN A 142 -4.87 2.04 -10.85
C ASN A 142 -5.22 3.53 -10.90
N GLY A 143 -4.58 4.29 -11.78
CA GLY A 143 -4.97 5.66 -12.06
C GLY A 143 -4.56 6.70 -11.01
N VAL A 144 -3.55 6.42 -10.21
CA VAL A 144 -2.94 7.43 -9.35
C VAL A 144 -2.41 8.59 -10.21
N PRO A 145 -2.64 9.86 -9.84
CA PRO A 145 -2.24 11.00 -10.66
C PRO A 145 -0.77 10.96 -11.08
N GLU A 146 -0.53 11.25 -12.35
CA GLU A 146 0.81 11.17 -12.94
C GLU A 146 1.82 12.09 -12.24
N HIS A 147 1.37 13.28 -11.82
CA HIS A 147 2.25 14.22 -11.11
C HIS A 147 2.76 13.63 -9.78
N TYR A 148 1.94 12.86 -9.07
CA TYR A 148 2.37 12.18 -7.85
C TYR A 148 3.38 11.06 -8.16
N VAL A 149 3.12 10.26 -9.19
CA VAL A 149 4.04 9.21 -9.61
C VAL A 149 5.41 9.80 -9.95
N LYS A 150 5.45 10.85 -10.77
CA LYS A 150 6.70 11.50 -11.19
C LYS A 150 7.43 12.19 -10.05
N ASN A 151 6.72 12.96 -9.24
CA ASN A 151 7.34 13.85 -8.26
C ASN A 151 7.58 13.18 -6.89
N ASN A 152 6.84 12.13 -6.57
CA ASN A 152 6.88 11.50 -5.25
C ASN A 152 7.32 10.04 -5.26
N LEU A 153 7.05 9.27 -6.34
CA LEU A 153 7.46 7.88 -6.41
C LEU A 153 8.75 7.68 -7.22
N GLU A 154 8.84 8.25 -8.41
CA GLU A 154 10.03 8.09 -9.26
C GLU A 154 11.28 8.76 -8.66
N THR A 155 11.09 9.77 -7.83
CA THR A 155 12.18 10.50 -7.14
C THR A 155 12.68 9.83 -5.86
N ILE A 156 12.05 8.74 -5.43
CA ILE A 156 12.50 7.99 -4.25
C ILE A 156 13.91 7.46 -4.49
N GLU A 157 14.82 7.77 -3.56
CA GLU A 157 16.15 7.18 -3.56
C GLU A 157 16.04 5.72 -3.12
N ASP A 158 16.44 4.79 -3.99
CA ASP A 158 16.49 3.37 -3.69
C ASP A 158 17.90 2.87 -3.41
N ASN A 159 18.04 1.63 -2.93
CA ASN A 159 19.35 1.06 -2.58
C ASN A 159 20.04 0.33 -3.76
N GLY A 160 19.46 0.38 -4.95
CA GLY A 160 20.02 -0.21 -6.17
C GLY A 160 19.76 -1.72 -6.33
N TYR A 161 19.18 -2.40 -5.33
CA TYR A 161 18.90 -3.83 -5.47
C TYR A 161 17.74 -4.08 -6.43
N ASN A 162 18.02 -4.73 -7.56
CA ASN A 162 17.05 -5.05 -8.60
C ASN A 162 17.07 -6.54 -8.97
N GLY A 163 17.35 -7.41 -8.02
CA GLY A 163 17.40 -8.85 -8.18
C GLY A 163 16.10 -9.55 -7.78
N GLU A 164 16.21 -10.86 -7.57
CA GLU A 164 15.08 -11.67 -7.11
C GLU A 164 14.65 -11.30 -5.70
N VAL A 165 13.34 -11.37 -5.46
CA VAL A 165 12.73 -11.21 -4.14
C VAL A 165 11.87 -12.42 -3.81
N GLN A 166 11.67 -12.68 -2.51
CA GLN A 166 10.87 -13.83 -2.05
C GLN A 166 9.38 -13.73 -2.41
N VAL A 167 8.90 -12.53 -2.69
CA VAL A 167 7.54 -12.33 -3.17
C VAL A 167 7.45 -12.84 -4.60
N LYS A 168 6.78 -13.98 -4.78
CA LYS A 168 6.59 -14.60 -6.10
C LYS A 168 5.68 -13.74 -6.96
N MET A 169 6.26 -13.04 -7.90
CA MET A 169 5.52 -12.26 -8.90
C MET A 169 6.21 -12.42 -10.24
N ASP A 170 5.54 -13.11 -11.16
CA ASP A 170 6.08 -13.43 -12.49
C ASP A 170 6.49 -12.19 -13.30
N LEU A 171 5.92 -11.03 -13.02
CA LEU A 171 6.19 -9.79 -13.75
C LEU A 171 7.29 -8.90 -13.14
N LEU A 172 7.78 -9.19 -11.94
CA LEU A 172 8.93 -8.47 -11.37
C LEU A 172 10.24 -8.79 -12.08
N GLN A 173 10.28 -9.90 -12.80
CA GLN A 173 11.49 -10.37 -13.52
C GLN A 173 11.62 -9.77 -14.92
N LYS A 174 10.65 -8.97 -15.39
CA LYS A 174 10.58 -8.46 -16.79
C LYS A 174 10.85 -6.96 -16.94
N THR A 175 11.39 -6.34 -15.93
CA THR A 175 11.80 -4.92 -16.00
C THR A 175 13.31 -4.78 -16.07
#